data_0c2238ec54910fe31d4a598253f22fdb
#
_entry.id   0c2238ec54910fe31d4a598253f22fdb
#
_cell.length_a   1.000
_cell.length_b   1.000
_cell.length_c   1.000
_cell.angle_alpha   90.00
_cell.angle_beta   90.00
_cell.angle_gamma   90.00
#
_symmetry.space_group_name_H-M   'P 1'
#
loop_
_entity.id
_entity.type
_entity.pdbx_description
1 polymer ?
#
loop_
_entity_poly.entity_id
_entity_poly.type
_entity_poly.pdbx_seq_one_letter_code
_entity_poly.pdbx_strand_id
1 'polypeptide(L)'
;MATTYPQLNDKLIAFIRRQKLFFVATAPLSADGSVNLSPKGYDSLAILDERTVAYLDLGGSGIETHAHVRENGRITLMFCAFEGAANIVRVYGRGESTTFDEPGFRDRLELFPGFDRARAVITLHVDRVTDSCGWAVPFFEYRGERDQLRRWIDAADDTGWAEKRYATNAHSIDGLPGLVRAAER
;
A
#
# COMPACT_ATOMS: atom_id res chain seq x y z
N MET A 1 8.80 25.60 -0.57
CA MET A 1 7.32 25.75 -0.54
C MET A 1 6.72 24.44 -1.07
N ALA A 2 5.54 24.04 -0.60
CA ALA A 2 4.85 22.87 -1.14
C ALA A 2 4.09 23.27 -2.42
N THR A 3 4.16 22.44 -3.46
CA THR A 3 3.37 22.60 -4.69
C THR A 3 2.28 21.53 -4.70
N THR A 4 1.09 21.92 -5.17
CA THR A 4 -0.05 20.99 -5.29
C THR A 4 -0.39 20.77 -6.77
N TYR A 5 -0.64 19.52 -7.13
CA TYR A 5 -0.99 19.09 -8.48
C TYR A 5 -2.31 18.30 -8.44
N PRO A 6 -3.17 18.43 -9.47
CA PRO A 6 -4.43 17.70 -9.53
C PRO A 6 -4.25 16.20 -9.87
N GLN A 7 -3.07 15.81 -10.34
CA GLN A 7 -2.71 14.46 -10.77
C GLN A 7 -1.19 14.29 -10.81
N LEU A 8 -0.72 13.09 -11.04
CA LEU A 8 0.68 12.80 -11.32
C LEU A 8 1.11 13.41 -12.67
N ASN A 9 2.37 13.74 -12.79
CA ASN A 9 3.03 14.12 -14.04
C ASN A 9 4.34 13.36 -14.18
N ASP A 10 5.00 13.45 -15.33
CA ASP A 10 6.22 12.69 -15.61
C ASP A 10 7.33 12.90 -14.58
N LYS A 11 7.48 14.13 -14.06
CA LYS A 11 8.48 14.44 -13.03
C LYS A 11 8.19 13.74 -11.72
N LEU A 12 6.93 13.74 -11.28
CA LEU A 12 6.47 13.08 -10.06
C LEU A 12 6.55 11.56 -10.21
N ILE A 13 6.13 11.02 -11.35
CA ILE A 13 6.23 9.59 -11.68
C ILE A 13 7.69 9.14 -11.67
N ALA A 14 8.57 9.87 -12.32
CA ALA A 14 10.00 9.55 -12.32
C ALA A 14 10.62 9.62 -10.92
N PHE A 15 10.16 10.54 -10.07
CA PHE A 15 10.59 10.60 -8.67
C PHE A 15 10.10 9.38 -7.88
N ILE A 16 8.81 9.06 -7.96
CA ILE A 16 8.20 7.93 -7.25
C ILE A 16 8.88 6.61 -7.61
N ARG A 17 9.11 6.35 -8.91
CA ARG A 17 9.74 5.11 -9.40
C ARG A 17 11.17 4.88 -8.89
N ARG A 18 11.87 5.92 -8.46
CA ARG A 18 13.22 5.80 -7.88
C ARG A 18 13.20 5.39 -6.41
N GLN A 19 12.08 5.58 -5.71
CA GLN A 19 12.04 5.28 -4.29
C GLN A 19 11.92 3.78 -4.05
N LYS A 20 12.72 3.27 -3.10
CA LYS A 20 12.74 1.85 -2.70
C LYS A 20 11.79 1.55 -1.55
N LEU A 21 11.25 2.58 -0.95
CA LEU A 21 10.36 2.55 0.20
C LEU A 21 9.29 3.62 0.02
N PHE A 22 8.06 3.28 0.34
CA PHE A 22 6.98 4.24 0.50
C PHE A 22 6.17 3.94 1.76
N PHE A 23 5.43 4.93 2.23
CA PHE A 23 4.57 4.81 3.40
C PHE A 23 3.12 4.91 2.97
N VAL A 24 2.27 4.11 3.60
CA VAL A 24 0.82 4.11 3.43
C VAL A 24 0.19 4.59 4.72
N ALA A 25 -0.59 5.65 4.66
CA ALA A 25 -1.35 6.18 5.78
C ALA A 25 -2.85 6.06 5.51
N THR A 26 -3.58 5.54 6.49
CA THR A 26 -5.05 5.47 6.53
C THR A 26 -5.55 5.74 7.94
N ALA A 27 -6.81 6.10 8.08
CA ALA A 27 -7.43 6.31 9.39
C ALA A 27 -8.90 5.86 9.34
N PRO A 28 -9.46 5.34 10.45
CA PRO A 28 -10.88 5.04 10.54
C PRO A 28 -11.72 6.33 10.58
N LEU A 29 -13.04 6.20 10.53
CA LEU A 29 -13.96 7.32 10.74
C LEU A 29 -14.08 7.72 12.20
N SER A 30 -13.94 6.77 13.11
CA SER A 30 -13.97 7.04 14.54
C SER A 30 -12.86 8.02 14.95
N ALA A 31 -13.22 9.03 15.71
CA ALA A 31 -12.26 9.98 16.27
C ALA A 31 -11.30 9.35 17.29
N ASP A 32 -11.73 8.27 17.93
CA ASP A 32 -10.94 7.51 18.92
C ASP A 32 -10.15 6.36 18.29
N GLY A 33 -10.27 6.15 16.97
CA GLY A 33 -9.60 5.07 16.27
C GLY A 33 -8.15 5.38 15.93
N SER A 34 -7.37 4.35 15.75
CA SER A 34 -5.91 4.41 15.56
C SER A 34 -5.55 4.76 14.12
N VAL A 35 -4.68 5.76 13.94
CA VAL A 35 -4.12 6.06 12.62
C VAL A 35 -3.11 4.99 12.23
N ASN A 36 -3.31 4.38 11.06
CA ASN A 36 -2.36 3.44 10.50
C ASN A 36 -1.29 4.16 9.68
N LEU A 37 -0.04 3.78 9.88
CA LEU A 37 1.10 4.17 9.07
C LEU A 37 2.01 2.96 8.83
N SER A 38 2.10 2.50 7.58
CA SER A 38 2.81 1.27 7.23
C SER A 38 3.89 1.53 6.17
N PRO A 39 5.15 1.11 6.37
CA PRO A 39 6.17 1.10 5.33
C PRO A 39 5.92 -0.04 4.34
N LYS A 40 6.19 0.20 3.06
CA LYS A 40 6.08 -0.77 1.98
C LYS A 40 7.35 -0.71 1.13
N GLY A 41 7.95 -1.84 0.90
CA GLY A 41 9.12 -2.04 0.06
C GLY A 41 8.84 -3.01 -1.08
N TYR A 42 9.89 -3.60 -1.59
CA TYR A 42 9.90 -4.43 -2.80
C TYR A 42 9.43 -3.66 -4.05
N ASP A 43 9.29 -4.35 -5.15
CA ASP A 43 8.68 -3.83 -6.37
C ASP A 43 7.15 -3.97 -6.31
N SER A 44 6.58 -3.43 -5.23
CA SER A 44 5.17 -3.61 -4.87
C SER A 44 4.28 -2.42 -5.26
N LEU A 45 4.77 -1.48 -6.07
CA LEU A 45 4.05 -0.30 -6.53
C LEU A 45 3.91 -0.29 -8.05
N ALA A 46 2.72 -0.04 -8.56
CA ALA A 46 2.41 0.17 -9.97
C ALA A 46 1.75 1.54 -10.17
N ILE A 47 2.21 2.33 -11.15
CA ILE A 47 1.54 3.55 -11.59
C ILE A 47 0.88 3.21 -12.93
N LEU A 48 -0.45 3.15 -12.93
CA LEU A 48 -1.23 2.73 -14.09
C LEU A 48 -1.42 3.90 -15.08
N ASP A 49 -1.71 5.06 -14.53
CA ASP A 49 -1.87 6.30 -15.26
C ASP A 49 -1.63 7.52 -14.33
N GLU A 50 -1.92 8.73 -14.80
CA GLU A 50 -1.74 9.96 -14.04
C GLU A 50 -2.65 10.10 -12.81
N ARG A 51 -3.72 9.30 -12.75
CA ARG A 51 -4.75 9.34 -11.70
C ARG A 51 -4.92 8.03 -10.95
N THR A 52 -4.17 7.00 -11.30
CA THR A 52 -4.36 5.68 -10.71
C THR A 52 -3.01 5.06 -10.33
N VAL A 53 -2.88 4.75 -9.06
CA VAL A 53 -1.72 4.04 -8.50
C VAL A 53 -2.22 2.78 -7.80
N ALA A 54 -1.53 1.68 -7.95
CA ALA A 54 -1.82 0.46 -7.21
C ALA A 54 -0.60 -0.01 -6.43
N TYR A 55 -0.82 -0.68 -5.32
CA TYR A 55 0.26 -1.40 -4.66
C TYR A 55 -0.19 -2.77 -4.14
N LEU A 56 0.78 -3.67 -4.07
CA LEU A 56 0.58 -5.03 -3.62
C LEU A 56 0.71 -5.12 -2.10
N ASP A 57 -0.36 -5.53 -1.42
CA ASP A 57 -0.34 -5.83 -0.01
C ASP A 57 -0.03 -7.31 0.21
N LEU A 58 1.24 -7.60 0.49
CA LEU A 58 1.76 -8.96 0.66
C LEU A 58 1.23 -9.66 1.93
N GLY A 59 0.57 -8.90 2.79
CA GLY A 59 0.10 -9.39 4.07
C GLY A 59 1.10 -9.15 5.21
N GLY A 60 0.59 -9.16 6.40
CA GLY A 60 1.33 -8.91 7.62
C GLY A 60 0.45 -9.21 8.83
N SER A 61 0.83 -8.73 10.00
CA SER A 61 0.09 -8.93 11.26
C SER A 61 -1.19 -8.09 11.33
N GLY A 62 -1.20 -6.89 10.73
CA GLY A 62 -2.35 -5.98 10.76
C GLY A 62 -3.14 -5.94 9.45
N ILE A 63 -4.39 -5.49 9.51
CA ILE A 63 -5.31 -5.35 8.37
C ILE A 63 -5.89 -3.92 8.25
N GLU A 64 -5.33 -2.97 8.98
CA GLU A 64 -5.85 -1.61 9.14
C GLU A 64 -6.09 -0.91 7.81
N THR A 65 -5.14 -0.98 6.86
CA THR A 65 -5.31 -0.33 5.55
C THR A 65 -6.55 -0.85 4.83
N HIS A 66 -6.75 -2.17 4.78
CA HIS A 66 -7.91 -2.78 4.14
C HIS A 66 -9.21 -2.35 4.84
N ALA A 67 -9.26 -2.45 6.16
CA ALA A 67 -10.42 -2.10 6.96
C ALA A 67 -10.81 -0.61 6.80
N HIS A 68 -9.83 0.31 6.90
CA HIS A 68 -10.07 1.75 6.75
C HIS A 68 -10.49 2.12 5.32
N VAL A 69 -9.86 1.51 4.31
CA VAL A 69 -10.22 1.73 2.90
C VAL A 69 -11.64 1.23 2.62
N ARG A 70 -12.02 0.09 3.17
CA ARG A 70 -13.39 -0.42 3.06
C ARG A 70 -14.41 0.45 3.78
N GLU A 71 -14.07 1.01 4.93
CA GLU A 71 -14.95 1.88 5.70
C GLU A 71 -15.16 3.25 5.03
N ASN A 72 -14.07 3.88 4.54
CA ASN A 72 -14.14 5.29 4.16
C ASN A 72 -13.30 5.69 2.93
N GLY A 73 -12.46 4.81 2.41
CA GLY A 73 -11.64 5.02 1.21
C GLY A 73 -10.47 6.00 1.38
N ARG A 74 -10.29 6.69 2.51
CA ARG A 74 -9.22 7.68 2.65
C ARG A 74 -7.86 7.02 2.76
N ILE A 75 -6.96 7.42 1.86
CA ILE A 75 -5.60 6.87 1.80
C ILE A 75 -4.61 7.93 1.32
N THR A 76 -3.40 7.85 1.83
CA THR A 76 -2.27 8.67 1.39
C THR A 76 -1.04 7.79 1.23
N LEU A 77 -0.35 7.92 0.08
CA LEU A 77 0.98 7.36 -0.10
C LEU A 77 2.01 8.48 0.04
N MET A 78 3.12 8.22 0.75
CA MET A 78 4.21 9.17 0.91
C MET A 78 5.53 8.55 0.46
N PHE A 79 6.26 9.30 -0.34
CA PHE A 79 7.57 8.96 -0.89
C PHE A 79 8.58 10.00 -0.45
N CYS A 80 9.70 9.55 0.13
CA CYS A 80 10.78 10.42 0.60
C CYS A 80 12.06 10.14 -0.19
N ALA A 81 12.78 11.20 -0.57
CA ALA A 81 14.12 11.05 -1.11
C ALA A 81 15.11 10.74 0.02
N PHE A 82 15.52 9.50 0.14
CA PHE A 82 16.61 9.10 1.04
C PHE A 82 17.99 9.23 0.39
N GLU A 83 18.02 9.44 -0.93
CA GLU A 83 19.22 9.64 -1.74
C GLU A 83 19.00 10.82 -2.70
N GLY A 84 20.09 11.48 -3.10
CA GLY A 84 20.05 12.57 -4.06
C GLY A 84 19.40 13.86 -3.52
N ALA A 85 18.68 14.59 -4.38
CA ALA A 85 18.06 15.86 -4.01
C ALA A 85 16.86 15.64 -3.09
N ALA A 86 16.82 16.40 -1.99
CA ALA A 86 15.74 16.33 -1.00
C ALA A 86 14.37 16.63 -1.63
N ASN A 87 13.43 15.73 -1.43
CA ASN A 87 12.02 15.91 -1.83
C ASN A 87 11.13 14.94 -1.06
N ILE A 88 9.87 15.33 -0.84
CA ILE A 88 8.80 14.46 -0.34
C ILE A 88 7.60 14.62 -1.27
N VAL A 89 7.11 13.52 -1.81
CA VAL A 89 5.86 13.48 -2.60
C VAL A 89 4.78 12.76 -1.80
N ARG A 90 3.59 13.33 -1.74
CA ARG A 90 2.41 12.69 -1.17
C ARG A 90 1.30 12.61 -2.20
N VAL A 91 0.76 11.40 -2.37
CA VAL A 91 -0.38 11.11 -3.23
C VAL A 91 -1.58 10.87 -2.34
N TYR A 92 -2.57 11.74 -2.42
CA TYR A 92 -3.82 11.65 -1.66
C TYR A 92 -4.94 11.18 -2.58
N GLY A 93 -5.83 10.33 -2.08
CA GLY A 93 -6.94 9.87 -2.89
C GLY A 93 -7.90 8.94 -2.17
N ARG A 94 -8.69 8.25 -3.00
CA ARG A 94 -9.63 7.22 -2.59
C ARG A 94 -9.09 5.85 -2.94
N GLY A 95 -9.04 4.99 -1.92
CA GLY A 95 -8.54 3.63 -2.04
C GLY A 95 -9.67 2.62 -2.22
N GLU A 96 -9.35 1.60 -2.98
CA GLU A 96 -10.13 0.36 -3.09
C GLU A 96 -9.22 -0.82 -2.76
N SER A 97 -9.77 -1.81 -2.08
CA SER A 97 -9.03 -3.03 -1.74
C SER A 97 -9.69 -4.24 -2.38
N THR A 98 -8.95 -4.95 -3.22
CA THR A 98 -9.35 -6.23 -3.82
C THR A 98 -8.55 -7.35 -3.18
N THR A 99 -9.20 -8.22 -2.41
CA THR A 99 -8.54 -9.31 -1.69
C THR A 99 -8.38 -10.55 -2.56
N PHE A 100 -7.48 -11.45 -2.13
CA PHE A 100 -7.10 -12.65 -2.89
C PHE A 100 -8.27 -13.59 -3.25
N ASP A 101 -9.38 -13.50 -2.55
CA ASP A 101 -10.60 -14.29 -2.73
C ASP A 101 -11.73 -13.53 -3.46
N GLU A 102 -11.46 -12.30 -3.92
CA GLU A 102 -12.42 -11.48 -4.66
C GLU A 102 -12.23 -11.60 -6.18
N PRO A 103 -13.32 -11.47 -6.95
CA PRO A 103 -13.25 -11.39 -8.41
C PRO A 103 -12.29 -10.28 -8.88
N GLY A 104 -11.53 -10.55 -9.93
CA GLY A 104 -10.57 -9.58 -10.50
C GLY A 104 -9.25 -9.44 -9.74
N PHE A 105 -9.06 -10.16 -8.64
CA PHE A 105 -7.78 -10.15 -7.92
C PHE A 105 -6.63 -10.63 -8.80
N ARG A 106 -6.83 -11.73 -9.54
CA ARG A 106 -5.79 -12.31 -10.40
C ARG A 106 -5.32 -11.34 -11.48
N ASP A 107 -6.25 -10.66 -12.14
CA ASP A 107 -5.92 -9.66 -13.16
C ASP A 107 -5.11 -8.49 -12.56
N ARG A 108 -5.44 -8.08 -11.33
CA ARG A 108 -4.69 -7.03 -10.62
C ARG A 108 -3.32 -7.49 -10.15
N LEU A 109 -3.17 -8.75 -9.80
CA LEU A 109 -1.89 -9.32 -9.38
C LEU A 109 -0.86 -9.31 -10.54
N GLU A 110 -1.30 -9.43 -11.79
CA GLU A 110 -0.46 -9.38 -12.99
C GLU A 110 0.28 -8.03 -13.15
N LEU A 111 -0.19 -6.96 -12.48
CA LEU A 111 0.52 -5.67 -12.43
C LEU A 111 1.86 -5.76 -11.67
N PHE A 112 2.10 -6.84 -10.94
CA PHE A 112 3.24 -7.04 -10.07
C PHE A 112 4.02 -8.31 -10.43
N PRO A 113 4.79 -8.31 -11.53
CA PRO A 113 5.56 -9.47 -11.95
C PRO A 113 6.53 -9.93 -10.86
N GLY A 114 6.62 -11.25 -10.68
CA GLY A 114 7.47 -11.85 -9.64
C GLY A 114 6.79 -12.00 -8.27
N PHE A 115 5.46 -11.79 -8.20
CA PHE A 115 4.63 -12.12 -7.06
C PHE A 115 3.48 -13.03 -7.48
N ASP A 116 3.49 -14.26 -6.99
CA ASP A 116 2.45 -15.25 -7.29
C ASP A 116 1.30 -15.19 -6.27
N ARG A 117 1.52 -14.49 -5.15
CA ARG A 117 0.60 -14.46 -4.01
C ARG A 117 0.69 -13.14 -3.24
N ALA A 118 -0.47 -12.60 -2.89
CA ALA A 118 -0.61 -11.44 -2.01
C ALA A 118 -1.95 -11.48 -1.28
N ARG A 119 -2.08 -10.72 -0.20
CA ARG A 119 -3.33 -10.60 0.56
C ARG A 119 -4.37 -9.77 -0.18
N ALA A 120 -3.94 -8.68 -0.78
CA ALA A 120 -4.78 -7.77 -1.53
C ALA A 120 -3.97 -6.94 -2.52
N VAL A 121 -4.64 -6.38 -3.52
CA VAL A 121 -4.17 -5.23 -4.28
C VAL A 121 -4.97 -4.02 -3.82
N ILE A 122 -4.27 -2.96 -3.42
CA ILE A 122 -4.87 -1.68 -3.05
C ILE A 122 -4.70 -0.73 -4.24
N THR A 123 -5.81 -0.27 -4.78
CA THR A 123 -5.83 0.74 -5.85
C THR A 123 -6.18 2.09 -5.25
N LEU A 124 -5.43 3.14 -5.58
CA LEU A 124 -5.65 4.51 -5.15
C LEU A 124 -6.00 5.36 -6.36
N HIS A 125 -7.19 5.97 -6.35
CA HIS A 125 -7.62 7.00 -7.29
C HIS A 125 -7.20 8.36 -6.77
N VAL A 126 -6.37 9.06 -7.53
CA VAL A 126 -5.69 10.28 -7.11
C VAL A 126 -6.64 11.46 -7.09
N ASP A 127 -6.82 12.08 -5.94
CA ASP A 127 -7.53 13.36 -5.78
C ASP A 127 -6.58 14.55 -5.96
N ARG A 128 -5.37 14.43 -5.41
CA ARG A 128 -4.30 15.45 -5.51
C ARG A 128 -2.95 14.85 -5.14
N VAL A 129 -1.91 15.53 -5.60
CA VAL A 129 -0.51 15.22 -5.25
C VAL A 129 0.14 16.48 -4.70
N THR A 130 1.00 16.35 -3.70
CA THR A 130 1.83 17.46 -3.25
C THR A 130 3.30 17.05 -3.30
N ASP A 131 4.16 17.98 -3.69
CA ASP A 131 5.58 17.88 -3.40
C ASP A 131 6.01 18.94 -2.39
N SER A 132 7.03 18.65 -1.62
CA SER A 132 7.56 19.55 -0.60
C SER A 132 9.03 19.30 -0.35
N CYS A 133 9.73 20.29 0.18
CA CYS A 133 11.12 20.13 0.57
C CYS A 133 11.26 18.97 1.57
N GLY A 134 12.22 18.09 1.33
CA GLY A 134 12.56 16.97 2.23
C GLY A 134 13.80 17.26 3.06
N TRP A 135 14.09 18.52 3.40
CA TRP A 135 15.37 18.94 3.98
C TRP A 135 15.71 18.29 5.33
N ALA A 136 14.69 17.83 6.06
CA ALA A 136 14.88 17.11 7.31
C ALA A 136 14.92 15.57 7.12
N VAL A 137 14.72 15.07 5.91
CA VAL A 137 14.83 13.62 5.60
C VAL A 137 16.32 13.28 5.54
N PRO A 138 16.82 12.37 6.40
CA PRO A 138 18.23 12.00 6.38
C PRO A 138 18.57 11.14 5.16
N PHE A 139 19.85 11.07 4.82
CA PHE A 139 20.34 10.13 3.82
C PHE A 139 20.40 8.72 4.38
N PHE A 140 19.96 7.75 3.56
CA PHE A 140 20.16 6.33 3.80
C PHE A 140 20.74 5.66 2.56
N GLU A 141 21.69 4.77 2.75
CA GLU A 141 22.23 3.91 1.71
C GLU A 141 21.33 2.68 1.56
N TYR A 142 20.78 2.47 0.37
CA TYR A 142 20.02 1.28 0.06
C TYR A 142 20.95 0.09 -0.17
N ARG A 143 20.87 -0.94 0.67
CA ARG A 143 21.70 -2.16 0.57
C ARG A 143 20.97 -3.36 -0.04
N GLY A 144 19.67 -3.26 -0.25
CA GLY A 144 18.84 -4.33 -0.82
C GLY A 144 17.59 -4.62 -0.02
N GLU A 145 16.76 -5.49 -0.56
CA GLU A 145 15.52 -5.96 0.07
C GLU A 145 15.80 -7.02 1.14
N ARG A 146 14.92 -7.10 2.14
CA ARG A 146 14.87 -8.22 3.06
C ARG A 146 14.08 -9.36 2.43
N ASP A 147 14.53 -10.60 2.53
CA ASP A 147 13.87 -11.78 1.94
C ASP A 147 12.90 -12.51 2.88
N GLN A 148 12.86 -12.12 4.17
CA GLN A 148 12.08 -12.83 5.19
C GLN A 148 10.58 -12.93 4.86
N LEU A 149 9.96 -11.83 4.39
CA LEU A 149 8.54 -11.85 4.06
C LEU A 149 8.26 -12.74 2.85
N ARG A 150 9.08 -12.68 1.80
CA ARG A 150 8.95 -13.56 0.64
C ARG A 150 9.07 -15.02 1.05
N ARG A 151 10.15 -15.39 1.72
CA ARG A 151 10.34 -16.77 2.22
C ARG A 151 9.18 -17.26 3.08
N TRP A 152 8.62 -16.38 3.91
CA TRP A 152 7.48 -16.74 4.74
C TRP A 152 6.19 -16.95 3.94
N ILE A 153 5.94 -16.14 2.89
CA ILE A 153 4.80 -16.32 1.98
C ILE A 153 4.95 -17.61 1.20
N ASP A 154 6.15 -17.90 0.68
CA ASP A 154 6.44 -19.03 -0.20
C ASP A 154 6.46 -20.38 0.57
N ALA A 155 6.74 -20.34 1.86
CA ALA A 155 6.83 -21.54 2.70
C ALA A 155 5.48 -22.21 3.00
N ALA A 156 4.35 -21.54 2.83
CA ALA A 156 3.03 -22.09 3.07
C ALA A 156 2.38 -22.57 1.76
N ASP A 157 1.62 -23.66 1.79
CA ASP A 157 0.71 -24.02 0.71
C ASP A 157 -0.45 -23.01 0.60
N ASP A 158 -1.21 -23.06 -0.50
CA ASP A 158 -2.27 -22.07 -0.75
C ASP A 158 -3.37 -22.09 0.31
N THR A 159 -3.78 -23.27 0.74
CA THR A 159 -4.84 -23.43 1.74
C THR A 159 -4.38 -22.93 3.11
N GLY A 160 -3.25 -23.37 3.58
CA GLY A 160 -2.70 -22.93 4.86
C GLY A 160 -2.40 -21.44 4.91
N TRP A 161 -1.93 -20.87 3.81
CA TRP A 161 -1.72 -19.43 3.71
C TRP A 161 -3.03 -18.64 3.83
N ALA A 162 -4.07 -19.04 3.09
CA ALA A 162 -5.38 -18.40 3.10
C ALA A 162 -6.04 -18.49 4.49
N GLU A 163 -6.08 -19.69 5.08
CA GLU A 163 -6.63 -19.92 6.42
C GLU A 163 -5.96 -19.04 7.48
N LYS A 164 -4.64 -18.96 7.42
CA LYS A 164 -3.89 -18.09 8.33
C LYS A 164 -4.24 -16.61 8.14
N ARG A 165 -4.48 -16.14 6.88
CA ARG A 165 -4.90 -14.76 6.62
C ARG A 165 -6.27 -14.48 7.23
N TYR A 166 -7.25 -15.33 7.02
CA TYR A 166 -8.57 -15.18 7.64
C TYR A 166 -8.48 -15.14 9.17
N ALA A 167 -7.74 -16.06 9.77
CA ALA A 167 -7.60 -16.13 11.22
C ALA A 167 -6.92 -14.89 11.84
N THR A 168 -5.85 -14.39 11.20
CA THR A 168 -5.04 -13.29 11.77
C THR A 168 -5.45 -11.91 11.31
N ASN A 169 -6.28 -11.81 10.27
CA ASN A 169 -6.70 -10.56 9.66
C ASN A 169 -8.23 -10.38 9.61
N ALA A 170 -8.95 -11.04 10.52
CA ALA A 170 -10.41 -10.92 10.61
C ALA A 170 -10.87 -9.51 11.02
N HIS A 171 -10.08 -8.84 11.87
CA HIS A 171 -10.39 -7.48 12.36
C HIS A 171 -9.11 -6.63 12.44
N SER A 172 -9.30 -5.32 12.29
CA SER A 172 -8.25 -4.33 12.60
C SER A 172 -8.02 -4.21 14.11
N ILE A 173 -6.99 -3.47 14.51
CA ILE A 173 -6.70 -3.19 15.92
C ILE A 173 -7.87 -2.52 16.65
N ASP A 174 -8.67 -1.72 15.94
CA ASP A 174 -9.87 -1.03 16.45
C ASP A 174 -11.16 -1.83 16.25
N GLY A 175 -11.07 -3.12 15.86
CA GLY A 175 -12.20 -4.01 15.69
C GLY A 175 -13.00 -3.84 14.40
N LEU A 176 -12.56 -3.02 13.45
CA LEU A 176 -13.20 -2.91 12.14
C LEU A 176 -13.07 -4.24 11.37
N PRO A 177 -14.10 -4.63 10.58
CA PRO A 177 -14.04 -5.83 9.77
C PRO A 177 -12.84 -5.83 8.82
N GLY A 178 -12.08 -6.91 8.81
CA GLY A 178 -10.98 -7.17 7.90
C GLY A 178 -11.35 -8.17 6.81
N LEU A 179 -10.59 -9.26 6.71
CA LEU A 179 -10.88 -10.34 5.76
C LEU A 179 -12.09 -11.16 6.22
N VAL A 180 -13.11 -11.22 5.37
CA VAL A 180 -14.31 -12.03 5.55
C VAL A 180 -14.39 -13.04 4.42
N ARG A 181 -14.63 -14.32 4.70
CA ARG A 181 -14.75 -15.36 3.68
C ARG A 181 -15.89 -15.05 2.72
N ALA A 182 -15.72 -15.39 1.45
CA ALA A 182 -16.74 -15.14 0.43
C ALA A 182 -18.10 -15.77 0.77
N ALA A 183 -18.11 -16.92 1.46
CA ALA A 183 -19.33 -17.59 1.92
C ALA A 183 -20.02 -16.90 3.13
N GLU A 184 -19.37 -15.92 3.74
CA GLU A 184 -19.84 -15.19 4.94
C GLU A 184 -20.17 -13.71 4.62
N ARG A 185 -20.10 -13.33 3.34
CA ARG A 185 -20.35 -11.94 2.86
C ARG A 185 -21.81 -11.65 2.53
#